data_6efa0a70cff48ab172a137c31cd457f3
#
_entry.id   6efa0a70cff48ab172a137c31cd457f3
#
_cell.length_a   1.000
_cell.length_b   1.000
_cell.length_c   1.000
_cell.angle_alpha   90.00
_cell.angle_beta   90.00
_cell.angle_gamma   90.00
#
_symmetry.space_group_name_H-M   'P 1'
#
loop_
_entity.id
_entity.type
_entity.pdbx_description
1 polymer ?
#
loop_
_entity_poly.entity_id
_entity_poly.type
_entity_poly.pdbx_seq_one_letter_code
_entity_poly.pdbx_strand_id
1 'polypeptide(L)'
;KHFETNNKKYLYLSGWMIAALRSEFGPLPDQSMHEKTSVVSLIAELYQFLRQADARELGGLFRELDAAKESDKESIQDRIDNFETHVVPIIADIDAGFGNEEATYLLAKQMIEAGACCIQIENQVSDEKQCGHQDGKVTVPHADFLAKINAVRYAFLELGVDDGVIVARTDSLGAGLTKQIAVTNEKGDLGDQYNSFLDVEEVDQDSANHGDVLMKQGDKLVRPKRLPSNLFQFRPGTGEARCILDCITSLQNGADLIWIETEKPHIAQIGGMMKEIRKVIPNAKLTYNNSPSFNWTLNFRQ
;
A
#
# COMPACT_ATOMS: atom_id res chain seq x y z
N LYS A 1 8.55 19.57 -11.39
CA LYS A 1 9.50 20.30 -10.51
C LYS A 1 9.90 19.53 -9.27
N HIS A 2 9.00 18.73 -8.64
CA HIS A 2 9.35 17.92 -7.47
C HIS A 2 10.28 16.75 -7.79
N PHE A 3 10.25 16.26 -9.00
CA PHE A 3 11.10 15.18 -9.51
C PHE A 3 12.51 15.65 -9.91
N GLU A 4 12.70 16.95 -10.12
CA GLU A 4 13.97 17.53 -10.56
C GLU A 4 14.96 17.75 -9.42
N THR A 5 14.50 17.85 -8.16
CA THR A 5 15.37 18.21 -7.02
C THR A 5 16.34 17.13 -6.58
N ASN A 6 16.12 15.85 -6.99
CA ASN A 6 16.98 14.72 -6.61
C ASN A 6 17.41 13.85 -7.80
N ASN A 7 17.22 14.28 -9.04
CA ASN A 7 17.50 13.52 -10.28
C ASN A 7 16.89 12.11 -10.30
N LYS A 8 15.84 11.85 -9.48
CA LYS A 8 15.18 10.55 -9.42
C LYS A 8 13.76 10.70 -9.94
N LYS A 9 13.49 10.01 -11.04
CA LYS A 9 12.18 9.95 -11.68
C LYS A 9 11.53 8.61 -11.32
N TYR A 10 10.23 8.59 -11.08
CA TYR A 10 9.43 7.37 -10.95
C TYR A 10 7.99 7.67 -11.37
N LEU A 11 7.23 6.64 -11.70
CA LEU A 11 5.79 6.73 -11.94
C LEU A 11 5.05 6.06 -10.78
N TYR A 12 4.01 6.71 -10.28
CA TYR A 12 3.07 6.09 -9.35
C TYR A 12 1.75 5.80 -10.05
N LEU A 13 1.37 4.54 -10.08
CA LEU A 13 0.14 4.05 -10.67
C LEU A 13 -0.87 3.79 -9.54
N SER A 14 -1.74 4.76 -9.33
CA SER A 14 -2.73 4.77 -8.25
C SER A 14 -3.93 3.88 -8.59
N GLY A 15 -4.43 3.12 -7.62
CA GLY A 15 -5.69 2.37 -7.70
C GLY A 15 -6.89 3.29 -8.02
N TRP A 16 -6.94 4.49 -7.44
CA TRP A 16 -7.92 5.51 -7.78
C TRP A 16 -7.94 5.85 -9.28
N MET A 17 -6.78 6.04 -9.88
CA MET A 17 -6.68 6.35 -11.31
C MET A 17 -7.10 5.15 -12.17
N ILE A 18 -6.76 3.94 -11.76
CA ILE A 18 -7.14 2.71 -12.47
C ILE A 18 -8.66 2.55 -12.44
N ALA A 19 -9.28 2.68 -11.29
CA ALA A 19 -10.74 2.60 -11.15
C ALA A 19 -11.45 3.62 -12.03
N ALA A 20 -10.94 4.87 -12.09
CA ALA A 20 -11.55 5.94 -12.89
C ALA A 20 -11.37 5.78 -14.38
N LEU A 21 -10.30 5.14 -14.88
CA LEU A 21 -9.90 5.17 -16.28
C LEU A 21 -9.90 3.81 -16.99
N ARG A 22 -9.84 2.70 -16.27
CA ARG A 22 -9.52 1.38 -16.86
C ARG A 22 -10.50 0.27 -16.56
N SER A 23 -11.59 0.52 -15.84
CA SER A 23 -12.62 -0.49 -15.65
C SER A 23 -13.41 -0.75 -16.93
N GLU A 24 -13.72 -2.03 -17.22
CA GLU A 24 -14.62 -2.44 -18.31
C GLU A 24 -16.06 -1.93 -18.09
N PHE A 25 -16.43 -1.61 -16.86
CA PHE A 25 -17.75 -1.06 -16.50
C PHE A 25 -17.84 0.46 -16.61
N GLY A 26 -16.81 1.11 -17.12
CA GLY A 26 -16.69 2.57 -17.14
C GLY A 26 -16.03 3.13 -15.88
N PRO A 27 -16.02 4.45 -15.67
CA PRO A 27 -15.42 5.05 -14.48
C PRO A 27 -16.06 4.55 -13.20
N LEU A 28 -15.25 4.00 -12.29
CA LEU A 28 -15.65 3.49 -10.99
C LEU A 28 -15.04 4.34 -9.86
N PRO A 29 -15.65 4.35 -8.66
CA PRO A 29 -15.04 4.93 -7.49
C PRO A 29 -13.85 4.08 -7.02
N ASP A 30 -13.00 4.66 -6.18
CA ASP A 30 -11.83 4.03 -5.57
C ASP A 30 -12.24 3.05 -4.45
N GLN A 31 -12.78 1.89 -4.84
CA GLN A 31 -13.35 0.87 -3.96
C GLN A 31 -12.97 -0.56 -4.40
N SER A 32 -11.87 -0.75 -5.10
CA SER A 32 -11.40 -2.06 -5.64
C SER A 32 -12.47 -2.83 -6.43
N MET A 33 -13.39 -2.13 -7.08
CA MET A 33 -14.44 -2.75 -7.91
C MET A 33 -14.00 -2.98 -9.35
N HIS A 34 -12.89 -2.38 -9.78
CA HIS A 34 -12.34 -2.62 -11.09
C HIS A 34 -11.71 -4.03 -11.18
N GLU A 35 -11.55 -4.52 -12.39
CA GLU A 35 -10.91 -5.82 -12.65
C GLU A 35 -9.43 -5.76 -12.22
N LYS A 36 -9.01 -6.70 -11.38
CA LYS A 36 -7.64 -6.74 -10.85
C LYS A 36 -6.56 -6.80 -11.95
N THR A 37 -6.88 -7.35 -13.13
CA THR A 37 -5.98 -7.41 -14.28
C THR A 37 -5.81 -6.06 -14.98
N SER A 38 -6.65 -5.06 -14.69
CA SER A 38 -6.54 -3.71 -15.26
C SER A 38 -5.22 -3.03 -14.86
N VAL A 39 -4.77 -3.23 -13.62
CA VAL A 39 -3.48 -2.68 -13.15
C VAL A 39 -2.32 -3.34 -13.90
N VAL A 40 -2.33 -4.65 -14.10
CA VAL A 40 -1.30 -5.41 -14.82
C VAL A 40 -1.19 -4.90 -16.27
N SER A 41 -2.33 -4.77 -16.94
CA SER A 41 -2.37 -4.28 -18.34
C SER A 41 -1.81 -2.86 -18.48
N LEU A 42 -2.15 -1.97 -17.53
CA LEU A 42 -1.67 -0.60 -17.56
C LEU A 42 -0.17 -0.49 -17.23
N ILE A 43 0.36 -1.31 -16.34
CA ILE A 43 1.80 -1.40 -16.09
C ILE A 43 2.54 -1.80 -17.37
N ALA A 44 2.09 -2.86 -18.04
CA ALA A 44 2.69 -3.35 -19.28
C ALA A 44 2.66 -2.28 -20.40
N GLU A 45 1.53 -1.59 -20.55
CA GLU A 45 1.37 -0.51 -21.50
C GLU A 45 2.35 0.64 -21.23
N LEU A 46 2.42 1.13 -19.99
CA LEU A 46 3.34 2.20 -19.61
C LEU A 46 4.80 1.81 -19.82
N TYR A 47 5.18 0.60 -19.41
CA TYR A 47 6.53 0.10 -19.60
C TYR A 47 6.92 0.04 -21.08
N GLN A 48 6.00 -0.43 -21.94
CA GLN A 48 6.23 -0.44 -23.38
C GLN A 48 6.37 0.96 -23.98
N PHE A 49 5.55 1.93 -23.55
CA PHE A 49 5.69 3.32 -24.00
C PHE A 49 7.05 3.92 -23.65
N LEU A 50 7.54 3.68 -22.44
CA LEU A 50 8.84 4.17 -22.00
C LEU A 50 9.97 3.56 -22.86
N ARG A 51 9.93 2.25 -23.10
CA ARG A 51 10.89 1.56 -23.97
C ARG A 51 10.82 2.04 -25.42
N GLN A 52 9.63 2.32 -25.94
CA GLN A 52 9.47 2.84 -27.31
C GLN A 52 10.02 4.27 -27.40
N ALA A 53 9.90 5.08 -26.35
CA ALA A 53 10.51 6.40 -26.32
C ALA A 53 12.03 6.31 -26.44
N ASP A 54 12.68 5.42 -25.66
CA ASP A 54 14.12 5.15 -25.75
C ASP A 54 14.51 4.70 -27.15
N ALA A 55 13.84 3.69 -27.68
CA ALA A 55 14.15 3.14 -28.99
C ALA A 55 14.01 4.19 -30.11
N ARG A 56 13.01 5.08 -30.01
CA ARG A 56 12.79 6.15 -30.97
C ARG A 56 13.89 7.21 -30.91
N GLU A 57 14.26 7.64 -29.70
CA GLU A 57 15.29 8.69 -29.53
C GLU A 57 16.67 8.16 -29.89
N LEU A 58 17.08 7.01 -29.33
CA LEU A 58 18.36 6.38 -29.70
C LEU A 58 18.44 6.06 -31.19
N GLY A 59 17.39 5.49 -31.77
CA GLY A 59 17.34 5.26 -33.22
C GLY A 59 17.43 6.54 -34.04
N GLY A 60 16.96 7.67 -33.53
CA GLY A 60 17.16 9.00 -34.11
C GLY A 60 18.63 9.42 -34.08
N LEU A 61 19.28 9.29 -32.90
CA LEU A 61 20.68 9.64 -32.69
C LEU A 61 21.61 8.78 -33.56
N PHE A 62 21.38 7.48 -33.69
CA PHE A 62 22.17 6.59 -34.52
C PHE A 62 22.03 6.97 -36.03
N ARG A 63 20.82 7.29 -36.49
CA ARG A 63 20.64 7.78 -37.88
C ARG A 63 21.31 9.15 -38.13
N GLU A 64 21.30 10.03 -37.11
CA GLU A 64 22.02 11.30 -37.17
C GLU A 64 23.52 11.08 -37.28
N LEU A 65 24.07 10.13 -36.49
CA LEU A 65 25.49 9.74 -36.51
C LEU A 65 25.90 9.20 -37.88
N ASP A 66 25.09 8.31 -38.46
CA ASP A 66 25.36 7.71 -39.77
C ASP A 66 25.40 8.76 -40.90
N ALA A 67 24.55 9.80 -40.80
CA ALA A 67 24.46 10.87 -41.80
C ALA A 67 25.42 12.05 -41.54
N ALA A 68 26.10 12.07 -40.40
CA ALA A 68 26.91 13.20 -39.94
C ALA A 68 28.26 13.29 -40.68
N LYS A 69 28.75 14.53 -40.82
CA LYS A 69 30.13 14.78 -41.21
C LYS A 69 31.09 14.38 -40.09
N GLU A 70 32.32 14.05 -40.44
CA GLU A 70 33.35 13.60 -39.47
C GLU A 70 33.54 14.59 -38.32
N SER A 71 33.43 15.91 -38.57
CA SER A 71 33.54 16.96 -37.55
C SER A 71 32.42 16.94 -36.51
N ASP A 72 31.29 16.32 -36.79
CA ASP A 72 30.09 16.39 -35.94
C ASP A 72 29.84 15.05 -35.18
N LYS A 73 30.51 13.97 -35.62
CA LYS A 73 30.33 12.62 -35.08
C LYS A 73 30.63 12.50 -33.59
N GLU A 74 31.70 13.14 -33.11
CA GLU A 74 32.08 13.12 -31.72
C GLU A 74 31.00 13.68 -30.82
N SER A 75 30.39 14.79 -31.20
CA SER A 75 29.28 15.41 -30.44
C SER A 75 28.03 14.56 -30.42
N ILE A 76 27.73 13.85 -31.51
CA ILE A 76 26.57 12.95 -31.59
C ILE A 76 26.83 11.68 -30.75
N GLN A 77 28.05 11.15 -30.82
CA GLN A 77 28.47 10.01 -30.04
C GLN A 77 28.38 10.32 -28.54
N ASP A 78 28.82 11.52 -28.11
CA ASP A 78 28.68 11.96 -26.72
C ASP A 78 27.21 11.99 -26.25
N ARG A 79 26.28 12.41 -27.13
CA ARG A 79 24.84 12.37 -26.83
C ARG A 79 24.30 10.95 -26.74
N ILE A 80 24.84 9.99 -27.48
CA ILE A 80 24.48 8.57 -27.40
C ILE A 80 25.02 7.96 -26.11
N ASP A 81 26.28 8.21 -25.80
CA ASP A 81 26.96 7.65 -24.63
C ASP A 81 26.41 8.18 -23.32
N ASN A 82 25.91 9.42 -23.30
CA ASN A 82 25.25 10.06 -22.17
C ASN A 82 23.71 10.03 -22.26
N PHE A 83 23.14 9.14 -23.09
CA PHE A 83 21.70 9.01 -23.20
C PHE A 83 21.04 8.64 -21.88
N GLU A 84 20.09 9.46 -21.43
CA GLU A 84 19.31 9.19 -20.22
C GLU A 84 18.02 8.43 -20.59
N THR A 85 17.87 7.20 -20.12
CA THR A 85 16.69 6.36 -20.39
C THR A 85 15.39 7.00 -19.92
N HIS A 86 14.31 6.83 -20.69
CA HIS A 86 12.95 7.17 -20.28
C HIS A 86 12.34 6.10 -19.38
N VAL A 87 12.94 4.89 -19.33
CA VAL A 87 12.47 3.82 -18.43
C VAL A 87 12.77 4.21 -16.99
N VAL A 88 11.71 4.48 -16.25
CA VAL A 88 11.76 4.86 -14.82
C VAL A 88 11.03 3.81 -13.98
N PRO A 89 11.38 3.68 -12.69
CA PRO A 89 10.69 2.78 -11.78
C PRO A 89 9.17 3.03 -11.76
N ILE A 90 8.38 1.95 -11.83
CA ILE A 90 6.93 1.99 -11.69
C ILE A 90 6.55 1.48 -10.31
N ILE A 91 5.96 2.36 -9.51
CA ILE A 91 5.31 2.04 -8.24
C ILE A 91 3.85 1.75 -8.54
N ALA A 92 3.37 0.55 -8.29
CA ALA A 92 2.02 0.13 -8.60
C ALA A 92 1.21 -0.18 -7.35
N ASP A 93 -0.02 0.32 -7.33
CA ASP A 93 -1.00 0.11 -6.27
C ASP A 93 -1.72 -1.23 -6.49
N ILE A 94 -1.63 -2.13 -5.52
CA ILE A 94 -2.35 -3.41 -5.50
C ILE A 94 -3.62 -3.32 -4.64
N ASP A 95 -4.02 -2.11 -4.22
CA ASP A 95 -5.10 -1.91 -3.26
C ASP A 95 -4.89 -2.80 -2.00
N ALA A 96 -5.92 -3.51 -1.57
CA ALA A 96 -5.83 -4.45 -0.45
C ALA A 96 -5.47 -5.90 -0.88
N GLY A 97 -4.98 -6.10 -2.11
CA GLY A 97 -4.55 -7.40 -2.65
C GLY A 97 -5.63 -8.21 -3.37
N PHE A 98 -6.84 -7.68 -3.53
CA PHE A 98 -7.97 -8.33 -4.21
C PHE A 98 -8.29 -9.74 -3.71
N GLY A 99 -8.14 -9.99 -2.41
CA GLY A 99 -8.45 -11.24 -1.74
C GLY A 99 -7.52 -11.52 -0.55
N ASN A 100 -7.24 -12.79 -0.32
CA ASN A 100 -6.30 -13.25 0.71
C ASN A 100 -4.83 -13.17 0.22
N GLU A 101 -3.90 -13.74 0.98
CA GLU A 101 -2.47 -13.74 0.67
C GLU A 101 -2.14 -14.47 -0.64
N GLU A 102 -2.83 -15.57 -0.97
CA GLU A 102 -2.60 -16.29 -2.21
C GLU A 102 -3.06 -15.47 -3.43
N ALA A 103 -4.21 -14.80 -3.33
CA ALA A 103 -4.68 -13.89 -4.38
C ALA A 103 -3.73 -12.70 -4.56
N THR A 104 -3.24 -12.17 -3.44
CA THR A 104 -2.24 -11.09 -3.42
C THR A 104 -0.93 -11.52 -4.09
N TYR A 105 -0.43 -12.72 -3.77
CA TYR A 105 0.77 -13.28 -4.40
C TYR A 105 0.62 -13.39 -5.91
N LEU A 106 -0.47 -14.00 -6.38
CA LEU A 106 -0.71 -14.19 -7.82
C LEU A 106 -0.79 -12.87 -8.59
N LEU A 107 -1.45 -11.86 -8.00
CA LEU A 107 -1.56 -10.55 -8.62
C LEU A 107 -0.23 -9.79 -8.60
N ALA A 108 0.47 -9.79 -7.46
CA ALA A 108 1.78 -9.16 -7.33
C ALA A 108 2.77 -9.74 -8.35
N LYS A 109 2.79 -11.06 -8.53
CA LYS A 109 3.63 -11.74 -9.52
C LYS A 109 3.35 -11.20 -10.93
N GLN A 110 2.10 -11.12 -11.36
CA GLN A 110 1.72 -10.58 -12.66
C GLN A 110 2.12 -9.11 -12.82
N MET A 111 1.98 -8.30 -11.77
CA MET A 111 2.38 -6.89 -11.79
C MET A 111 3.89 -6.73 -11.95
N ILE A 112 4.68 -7.54 -11.27
CA ILE A 112 6.15 -7.55 -11.36
C ILE A 112 6.59 -7.99 -12.76
N GLU A 113 6.02 -9.07 -13.29
CA GLU A 113 6.27 -9.54 -14.66
C GLU A 113 5.90 -8.49 -15.72
N ALA A 114 4.89 -7.67 -15.46
CA ALA A 114 4.48 -6.57 -16.32
C ALA A 114 5.43 -5.36 -16.27
N GLY A 115 6.31 -5.26 -15.25
CA GLY A 115 7.33 -4.23 -15.14
C GLY A 115 7.24 -3.35 -13.87
N ALA A 116 6.39 -3.68 -12.90
CA ALA A 116 6.40 -2.99 -11.61
C ALA A 116 7.65 -3.38 -10.82
N CYS A 117 8.34 -2.39 -10.27
CA CYS A 117 9.50 -2.60 -9.38
C CYS A 117 9.18 -2.26 -7.93
N CYS A 118 8.03 -1.66 -7.68
CA CYS A 118 7.55 -1.35 -6.34
C CYS A 118 6.04 -1.63 -6.28
N ILE A 119 5.62 -2.35 -5.25
CA ILE A 119 4.21 -2.65 -4.96
C ILE A 119 3.80 -1.92 -3.69
N GLN A 120 2.72 -1.14 -3.76
CA GLN A 120 2.08 -0.55 -2.59
C GLN A 120 0.85 -1.38 -2.25
N ILE A 121 0.74 -1.78 -0.99
CA ILE A 121 -0.38 -2.59 -0.46
C ILE A 121 -0.92 -1.97 0.82
N GLU A 122 -2.25 -2.06 1.02
CA GLU A 122 -2.93 -1.52 2.20
C GLU A 122 -3.65 -2.58 3.03
N ASN A 123 -3.94 -2.25 4.30
CA ASN A 123 -4.54 -3.17 5.26
C ASN A 123 -6.08 -3.17 5.31
N GLN A 124 -6.74 -2.60 4.32
CA GLN A 124 -8.20 -2.69 4.23
C GLN A 124 -8.65 -4.11 3.80
N VAL A 125 -9.90 -4.43 4.08
CA VAL A 125 -10.57 -5.62 3.54
C VAL A 125 -10.87 -5.37 2.07
N SER A 126 -10.49 -6.29 1.17
CA SER A 126 -10.56 -6.08 -0.29
C SER A 126 -11.97 -5.81 -0.80
N ASP A 127 -12.97 -6.49 -0.28
CA ASP A 127 -14.37 -6.34 -0.68
C ASP A 127 -15.13 -5.24 0.09
N GLU A 128 -14.48 -4.58 1.04
CA GLU A 128 -15.01 -3.46 1.82
C GLU A 128 -14.17 -2.18 1.64
N LYS A 129 -13.24 -2.18 0.68
CA LYS A 129 -12.28 -1.10 0.48
C LYS A 129 -12.98 0.23 0.17
N GLN A 130 -12.54 1.27 0.86
CA GLN A 130 -12.96 2.64 0.66
C GLN A 130 -11.76 3.52 0.27
N CYS A 131 -12.01 4.63 -0.42
CA CYS A 131 -11.00 5.66 -0.60
C CYS A 131 -10.44 6.11 0.75
N GLY A 132 -9.13 6.33 0.84
CA GLY A 132 -8.42 6.61 2.08
C GLY A 132 -8.98 7.77 2.91
N HIS A 133 -9.70 8.70 2.28
CA HIS A 133 -10.32 9.87 2.93
C HIS A 133 -11.78 9.66 3.34
N GLN A 134 -12.36 8.50 3.05
CA GLN A 134 -13.74 8.17 3.41
C GLN A 134 -13.82 7.51 4.79
N ASP A 135 -14.96 7.72 5.44
CA ASP A 135 -15.33 7.02 6.67
C ASP A 135 -15.77 5.57 6.39
N GLY A 136 -15.82 4.76 7.45
CA GLY A 136 -16.34 3.40 7.37
C GLY A 136 -15.33 2.38 6.83
N LYS A 137 -14.04 2.72 6.78
CA LYS A 137 -12.99 1.77 6.40
C LYS A 137 -12.93 0.59 7.35
N VAL A 138 -12.73 -0.60 6.77
CA VAL A 138 -12.66 -1.88 7.47
C VAL A 138 -11.29 -2.49 7.25
N THR A 139 -10.56 -2.81 8.32
CA THR A 139 -9.25 -3.43 8.24
C THR A 139 -9.32 -4.94 8.40
N VAL A 140 -8.37 -5.65 7.78
CA VAL A 140 -8.11 -7.07 8.03
C VAL A 140 -7.44 -7.26 9.41
N PRO A 141 -7.47 -8.45 9.99
CA PRO A 141 -6.60 -8.77 11.13
C PRO A 141 -5.14 -8.42 10.82
N HIS A 142 -4.40 -8.02 11.85
CA HIS A 142 -3.02 -7.59 11.69
C HIS A 142 -2.13 -8.69 11.08
N ALA A 143 -2.29 -9.94 11.54
CA ALA A 143 -1.55 -11.08 11.00
C ALA A 143 -1.83 -11.32 9.51
N ASP A 144 -3.06 -11.12 9.04
CA ASP A 144 -3.43 -11.27 7.62
C ASP A 144 -2.76 -10.20 6.75
N PHE A 145 -2.62 -8.97 7.26
CA PHE A 145 -1.89 -7.93 6.55
C PHE A 145 -0.40 -8.28 6.40
N LEU A 146 0.23 -8.78 7.46
CA LEU A 146 1.62 -9.25 7.40
C LEU A 146 1.79 -10.42 6.43
N ALA A 147 0.84 -11.36 6.39
CA ALA A 147 0.85 -12.46 5.43
C ALA A 147 0.79 -11.95 3.98
N LYS A 148 -0.02 -10.93 3.70
CA LYS A 148 -0.07 -10.29 2.37
C LYS A 148 1.24 -9.58 2.01
N ILE A 149 1.89 -8.89 2.94
CA ILE A 149 3.22 -8.29 2.72
C ILE A 149 4.24 -9.36 2.37
N ASN A 150 4.24 -10.47 3.12
CA ASN A 150 5.11 -11.61 2.85
C ASN A 150 4.83 -12.24 1.49
N ALA A 151 3.56 -12.33 1.08
CA ALA A 151 3.16 -12.83 -0.23
C ALA A 151 3.72 -11.98 -1.37
N VAL A 152 3.69 -10.64 -1.25
CA VAL A 152 4.31 -9.72 -2.21
C VAL A 152 5.84 -9.89 -2.22
N ARG A 153 6.48 -10.00 -1.05
CA ARG A 153 7.93 -10.23 -0.95
C ARG A 153 8.33 -11.56 -1.60
N TYR A 154 7.55 -12.60 -1.37
CA TYR A 154 7.78 -13.91 -1.99
C TYR A 154 7.67 -13.84 -3.52
N ALA A 155 6.71 -13.10 -4.07
CA ALA A 155 6.58 -12.90 -5.51
C ALA A 155 7.84 -12.24 -6.12
N PHE A 156 8.41 -11.22 -5.48
CA PHE A 156 9.67 -10.63 -5.89
C PHE A 156 10.84 -11.64 -5.87
N LEU A 157 10.99 -12.36 -4.77
CA LEU A 157 12.08 -13.34 -4.61
C LEU A 157 11.97 -14.50 -5.61
N GLU A 158 10.79 -15.03 -5.86
CA GLU A 158 10.56 -16.09 -6.84
C GLU A 158 10.94 -15.65 -8.26
N LEU A 159 10.69 -14.40 -8.61
CA LEU A 159 11.04 -13.83 -9.91
C LEU A 159 12.50 -13.38 -10.01
N GLY A 160 13.29 -13.54 -8.94
CA GLY A 160 14.70 -13.12 -8.91
C GLY A 160 14.88 -11.61 -8.88
N VAL A 161 13.90 -10.86 -8.35
CA VAL A 161 13.94 -9.40 -8.22
C VAL A 161 14.30 -9.06 -6.77
N ASP A 162 15.58 -9.11 -6.45
CA ASP A 162 16.07 -8.95 -5.07
C ASP A 162 15.91 -7.52 -4.52
N ASP A 163 15.87 -6.52 -5.40
CA ASP A 163 15.74 -5.09 -5.08
C ASP A 163 14.31 -4.56 -5.21
N GLY A 164 13.32 -5.45 -5.34
CA GLY A 164 11.92 -5.10 -5.35
C GLY A 164 11.46 -4.41 -4.06
N VAL A 165 10.73 -3.31 -4.19
CA VAL A 165 10.32 -2.45 -3.08
C VAL A 165 8.86 -2.69 -2.70
N ILE A 166 8.58 -2.75 -1.39
CA ILE A 166 7.21 -2.84 -0.85
C ILE A 166 6.91 -1.61 -0.01
N VAL A 167 5.83 -0.92 -0.35
CA VAL A 167 5.24 0.16 0.44
C VAL A 167 4.03 -0.39 1.19
N ALA A 168 4.13 -0.51 2.51
CA ALA A 168 3.01 -0.91 3.36
C ALA A 168 2.21 0.32 3.78
N ARG A 169 0.98 0.44 3.26
CA ARG A 169 0.04 1.49 3.63
C ARG A 169 -0.83 1.01 4.80
N THR A 170 -0.99 1.86 5.80
CA THR A 170 -1.97 1.63 6.87
C THR A 170 -3.08 2.66 6.81
N ASP A 171 -4.31 2.19 6.84
CA ASP A 171 -5.54 2.97 6.98
C ASP A 171 -6.07 2.99 8.42
N SER A 172 -5.36 2.37 9.36
CA SER A 172 -5.80 2.18 10.75
C SER A 172 -6.07 3.49 11.50
N LEU A 173 -5.48 4.61 11.05
CA LEU A 173 -5.72 5.92 11.66
C LEU A 173 -7.21 6.30 11.59
N GLY A 174 -7.84 6.14 10.42
CA GLY A 174 -9.25 6.44 10.17
C GLY A 174 -10.17 5.23 10.15
N ALA A 175 -9.64 3.99 10.18
CA ALA A 175 -10.45 2.79 10.16
C ALA A 175 -10.88 2.37 11.57
N GLY A 176 -12.18 2.47 11.84
CA GLY A 176 -12.77 2.09 13.13
C GLY A 176 -13.32 0.67 13.20
N LEU A 177 -13.27 -0.10 12.11
CA LEU A 177 -13.98 -1.37 11.96
C LEU A 177 -13.06 -2.49 11.52
N THR A 178 -13.42 -3.74 11.90
CA THR A 178 -12.86 -4.96 11.33
C THR A 178 -13.94 -6.00 11.07
N LYS A 179 -13.76 -6.80 10.04
CA LYS A 179 -14.70 -7.85 9.63
C LYS A 179 -14.41 -9.18 10.33
N GLN A 180 -13.17 -9.41 10.68
CA GLN A 180 -12.68 -10.68 11.23
C GLN A 180 -11.92 -10.46 12.52
N ILE A 181 -11.96 -11.48 13.36
CA ILE A 181 -11.14 -11.58 14.57
C ILE A 181 -10.30 -12.85 14.43
N ALA A 182 -9.01 -12.68 14.29
CA ALA A 182 -8.09 -13.82 14.30
C ALA A 182 -7.98 -14.35 15.74
N VAL A 183 -8.18 -15.65 15.89
CA VAL A 183 -8.09 -16.35 17.19
C VAL A 183 -7.09 -17.48 17.09
N THR A 184 -6.53 -17.84 18.24
CA THR A 184 -5.64 -18.99 18.39
C THR A 184 -6.29 -20.02 19.31
N ASN A 185 -5.85 -21.27 19.19
CA ASN A 185 -6.24 -22.35 20.12
C ASN A 185 -5.37 -22.36 21.38
N GLU A 186 -4.36 -21.50 21.48
CA GLU A 186 -3.50 -21.42 22.64
C GLU A 186 -4.20 -20.69 23.79
N LYS A 187 -4.28 -21.36 24.94
CA LYS A 187 -4.97 -20.83 26.11
C LYS A 187 -4.27 -19.57 26.62
N GLY A 188 -4.99 -18.46 26.62
CA GLY A 188 -4.51 -17.17 27.12
C GLY A 188 -3.89 -16.26 26.06
N ASP A 189 -3.80 -16.71 24.81
CA ASP A 189 -3.41 -15.87 23.69
C ASP A 189 -4.59 -15.03 23.21
N LEU A 190 -4.32 -13.79 22.80
CA LEU A 190 -5.30 -12.89 22.19
C LEU A 190 -5.54 -13.20 20.70
N GLY A 191 -4.73 -14.06 20.08
CA GLY A 191 -4.73 -14.39 18.67
C GLY A 191 -4.01 -13.32 17.85
N ASP A 192 -4.64 -12.20 17.62
CA ASP A 192 -4.09 -11.09 16.83
C ASP A 192 -3.84 -9.88 17.71
N GLN A 193 -2.77 -9.12 17.44
CA GLN A 193 -2.42 -7.94 18.23
C GLN A 193 -3.52 -6.85 18.16
N TYR A 194 -4.31 -6.80 17.10
CA TYR A 194 -5.45 -5.91 16.99
C TYR A 194 -6.57 -6.22 17.97
N ASN A 195 -6.69 -7.46 18.43
CA ASN A 195 -7.73 -7.86 19.37
C ASN A 195 -7.65 -7.05 20.68
N SER A 196 -6.47 -6.60 21.08
CA SER A 196 -6.27 -5.72 22.24
C SER A 196 -6.93 -4.34 22.10
N PHE A 197 -7.26 -3.92 20.89
CA PHE A 197 -7.88 -2.62 20.58
C PHE A 197 -9.39 -2.70 20.35
N LEU A 198 -9.98 -3.91 20.32
CA LEU A 198 -11.41 -4.07 20.08
C LEU A 198 -12.25 -3.47 21.20
N ASP A 199 -13.42 -2.97 20.86
CA ASP A 199 -14.47 -2.65 21.82
C ASP A 199 -15.08 -3.98 22.30
N VAL A 200 -15.04 -4.21 23.60
CA VAL A 200 -15.44 -5.47 24.22
C VAL A 200 -16.44 -5.27 25.35
N GLU A 201 -17.18 -6.30 25.66
CA GLU A 201 -18.03 -6.39 26.85
C GLU A 201 -17.57 -7.54 27.75
N GLU A 202 -17.66 -7.32 29.06
CA GLU A 202 -17.38 -8.36 30.05
C GLU A 202 -18.50 -9.38 30.06
N VAL A 203 -18.17 -10.66 30.09
CA VAL A 203 -19.15 -11.75 30.10
C VAL A 203 -18.79 -12.80 31.15
N ASP A 204 -19.83 -13.37 31.75
CA ASP A 204 -19.67 -14.56 32.56
C ASP A 204 -19.56 -15.80 31.67
N GLN A 205 -18.74 -16.77 32.08
CA GLN A 205 -18.53 -18.00 31.33
C GLN A 205 -19.85 -18.76 31.06
N ASP A 206 -20.79 -18.70 31.99
CA ASP A 206 -22.10 -19.36 31.86
C ASP A 206 -23.08 -18.62 30.97
N SER A 207 -22.81 -17.36 30.62
CA SER A 207 -23.61 -16.53 29.72
C SER A 207 -23.12 -16.50 28.28
N ALA A 208 -22.01 -17.17 27.97
CA ALA A 208 -21.45 -17.24 26.63
C ALA A 208 -22.30 -18.15 25.73
N ASN A 209 -22.62 -17.68 24.52
CA ASN A 209 -23.32 -18.46 23.54
C ASN A 209 -22.36 -19.32 22.73
N HIS A 210 -22.88 -20.41 22.16
CA HIS A 210 -22.09 -21.22 21.24
C HIS A 210 -21.68 -20.39 20.02
N GLY A 211 -20.39 -20.34 19.75
CA GLY A 211 -19.82 -19.56 18.66
C GLY A 211 -19.34 -18.16 19.04
N ASP A 212 -19.49 -17.75 20.30
CA ASP A 212 -18.88 -16.51 20.79
C ASP A 212 -17.35 -16.64 20.80
N VAL A 213 -16.68 -15.61 20.33
CA VAL A 213 -15.23 -15.46 20.49
C VAL A 213 -14.96 -14.86 21.87
N LEU A 214 -14.38 -15.64 22.75
CA LEU A 214 -14.03 -15.22 24.10
C LEU A 214 -12.54 -14.96 24.21
N MET A 215 -12.19 -13.83 24.82
CA MET A 215 -10.81 -13.41 25.06
C MET A 215 -10.61 -13.10 26.53
N LYS A 216 -9.37 -13.18 27.02
CA LYS A 216 -8.99 -12.72 28.33
C LYS A 216 -8.38 -11.33 28.27
N GLN A 217 -8.90 -10.40 29.07
CA GLN A 217 -8.30 -9.09 29.32
C GLN A 217 -7.96 -9.01 30.82
N GLY A 218 -6.71 -9.27 31.17
CA GLY A 218 -6.32 -9.49 32.57
C GLY A 218 -7.06 -10.70 33.14
N ASP A 219 -7.74 -10.51 34.29
CA ASP A 219 -8.53 -11.56 34.95
C ASP A 219 -9.98 -11.65 34.42
N LYS A 220 -10.38 -10.80 33.50
CA LYS A 220 -11.74 -10.72 32.98
C LYS A 220 -11.90 -11.51 31.69
N LEU A 221 -13.01 -12.22 31.57
CA LEU A 221 -13.46 -12.82 30.33
C LEU A 221 -14.27 -11.76 29.55
N VAL A 222 -13.90 -11.54 28.29
CA VAL A 222 -14.54 -10.52 27.47
C VAL A 222 -14.93 -11.08 26.11
N ARG A 223 -15.93 -10.47 25.49
CA ARG A 223 -16.41 -10.76 24.16
C ARG A 223 -16.34 -9.47 23.31
N PRO A 224 -15.80 -9.51 22.08
CA PRO A 224 -15.89 -8.38 21.17
C PRO A 224 -17.33 -8.02 20.87
N LYS A 225 -17.66 -6.72 20.91
CA LYS A 225 -18.98 -6.24 20.53
C LYS A 225 -19.16 -6.33 19.03
N ARG A 226 -20.22 -7.02 18.62
CA ARG A 226 -20.60 -7.16 17.22
C ARG A 226 -21.68 -6.15 16.86
N LEU A 227 -21.46 -5.40 15.80
CA LEU A 227 -22.44 -4.44 15.27
C LEU A 227 -23.55 -5.17 14.49
N PRO A 228 -24.73 -4.54 14.28
CA PRO A 228 -25.79 -5.11 13.44
C PRO A 228 -25.35 -5.42 12.00
N SER A 229 -24.32 -4.75 11.51
CA SER A 229 -23.66 -5.00 10.22
C SER A 229 -22.79 -6.26 10.18
N ASN A 230 -22.71 -7.02 11.27
CA ASN A 230 -21.77 -8.12 11.47
C ASN A 230 -20.29 -7.74 11.55
N LEU A 231 -19.97 -6.46 11.61
CA LEU A 231 -18.61 -5.96 11.84
C LEU A 231 -18.33 -5.81 13.33
N PHE A 232 -17.05 -5.78 13.67
CA PHE A 232 -16.56 -5.47 15.00
C PHE A 232 -15.96 -4.07 15.03
N GLN A 233 -16.02 -3.41 16.15
CA GLN A 233 -15.54 -2.05 16.32
C GLN A 233 -14.28 -2.00 17.19
N PHE A 234 -13.34 -1.16 16.78
CA PHE A 234 -12.22 -0.79 17.63
C PHE A 234 -12.63 0.32 18.60
N ARG A 235 -12.01 0.34 19.77
CA ARG A 235 -12.23 1.41 20.74
C ARG A 235 -11.84 2.77 20.13
N PRO A 236 -12.66 3.81 20.30
CA PRO A 236 -12.33 5.16 19.87
C PRO A 236 -10.96 5.62 20.41
N GLY A 237 -10.22 6.36 19.59
CA GLY A 237 -8.90 6.88 19.96
C GLY A 237 -7.73 5.88 19.84
N THR A 238 -7.97 4.66 19.36
CA THR A 238 -6.90 3.65 19.19
C THR A 238 -6.23 3.69 17.81
N GLY A 239 -6.69 4.55 16.89
CA GLY A 239 -6.21 4.60 15.51
C GLY A 239 -4.71 4.87 15.39
N GLU A 240 -4.16 5.83 16.14
CA GLU A 240 -2.71 6.11 16.10
C GLU A 240 -1.88 4.94 16.61
N ALA A 241 -2.31 4.29 17.71
CA ALA A 241 -1.58 3.16 18.27
C ALA A 241 -1.57 1.95 17.30
N ARG A 242 -2.71 1.68 16.63
CA ARG A 242 -2.79 0.64 15.60
C ARG A 242 -1.94 0.99 14.37
N CYS A 243 -1.97 2.25 13.95
CA CYS A 243 -1.15 2.74 12.85
C CYS A 243 0.36 2.59 13.12
N ILE A 244 0.81 2.93 14.32
CA ILE A 244 2.21 2.74 14.75
C ILE A 244 2.57 1.26 14.76
N LEU A 245 1.69 0.39 15.29
CA LEU A 245 1.86 -1.05 15.28
C LEU A 245 2.03 -1.58 13.84
N ASP A 246 1.14 -1.21 12.93
CA ASP A 246 1.21 -1.61 11.53
C ASP A 246 2.53 -1.22 10.87
N CYS A 247 2.97 0.03 11.09
CA CYS A 247 4.20 0.53 10.51
C CYS A 247 5.43 -0.25 11.00
N ILE A 248 5.54 -0.46 12.31
CA ILE A 248 6.68 -1.15 12.91
C ILE A 248 6.73 -2.60 12.43
N THR A 249 5.62 -3.32 12.54
CA THR A 249 5.58 -4.75 12.21
C THR A 249 5.67 -4.99 10.70
N SER A 250 5.13 -4.12 9.86
CA SER A 250 5.31 -4.19 8.40
C SER A 250 6.77 -4.08 8.01
N LEU A 251 7.50 -3.11 8.58
CA LEU A 251 8.94 -2.95 8.33
C LEU A 251 9.76 -4.15 8.86
N GLN A 252 9.33 -4.77 9.94
CA GLN A 252 9.97 -5.97 10.50
C GLN A 252 9.67 -7.25 9.67
N ASN A 253 8.61 -7.21 8.85
CA ASN A 253 8.12 -8.35 8.08
C ASN A 253 8.21 -8.15 6.56
N GLY A 254 9.16 -7.38 6.08
CA GLY A 254 9.51 -7.35 4.66
C GLY A 254 9.05 -6.13 3.88
N ALA A 255 8.36 -5.15 4.49
CA ALA A 255 8.14 -3.85 3.86
C ALA A 255 9.41 -2.99 3.92
N ASP A 256 9.62 -2.16 2.91
CA ASP A 256 10.78 -1.25 2.79
C ASP A 256 10.43 0.18 3.21
N LEU A 257 9.19 0.57 2.94
CA LEU A 257 8.64 1.88 3.27
C LEU A 257 7.26 1.70 3.89
N ILE A 258 6.85 2.71 4.66
CA ILE A 258 5.50 2.82 5.21
C ILE A 258 4.77 4.01 4.60
N TRP A 259 3.45 3.91 4.53
CA TRP A 259 2.55 4.98 4.16
C TRP A 259 1.43 5.04 5.20
N ILE A 260 1.32 6.17 5.88
CA ILE A 260 0.24 6.44 6.82
C ILE A 260 -0.84 7.22 6.08
N GLU A 261 -1.99 6.61 5.87
CA GLU A 261 -3.14 7.31 5.28
C GLU A 261 -3.81 8.19 6.32
N THR A 262 -4.07 9.45 5.95
CA THR A 262 -4.66 10.46 6.83
C THR A 262 -5.86 11.12 6.15
N GLU A 263 -6.83 11.56 6.94
CA GLU A 263 -7.97 12.34 6.42
C GLU A 263 -7.57 13.77 6.03
N LYS A 264 -6.54 14.29 6.70
CA LYS A 264 -6.04 15.67 6.54
C LYS A 264 -4.52 15.67 6.61
N PRO A 265 -3.85 16.63 5.95
CA PRO A 265 -2.39 16.76 6.00
C PRO A 265 -1.93 17.38 7.32
N HIS A 266 -2.05 16.64 8.42
CA HIS A 266 -1.72 17.12 9.77
C HIS A 266 -0.28 16.77 10.15
N ILE A 267 0.65 17.67 9.86
CA ILE A 267 2.10 17.45 10.01
C ILE A 267 2.50 17.04 11.43
N ALA A 268 1.91 17.66 12.46
CA ALA A 268 2.24 17.36 13.86
C ALA A 268 1.83 15.92 14.24
N GLN A 269 0.68 15.44 13.77
CA GLN A 269 0.21 14.07 13.99
C GLN A 269 1.14 13.05 13.32
N ILE A 270 1.42 13.25 12.03
CA ILE A 270 2.32 12.38 11.26
C ILE A 270 3.72 12.38 11.90
N GLY A 271 4.24 13.55 12.25
CA GLY A 271 5.54 13.69 12.92
C GLY A 271 5.59 13.00 14.27
N GLY A 272 4.50 13.06 15.04
CA GLY A 272 4.36 12.36 16.32
C GLY A 272 4.44 10.84 16.14
N MET A 273 3.65 10.27 15.25
CA MET A 273 3.68 8.83 14.94
C MET A 273 5.06 8.39 14.43
N MET A 274 5.66 9.14 13.50
CA MET A 274 7.00 8.84 12.98
C MET A 274 8.08 8.87 14.07
N LYS A 275 7.96 9.75 15.06
CA LYS A 275 8.88 9.78 16.22
C LYS A 275 8.79 8.49 17.03
N GLU A 276 7.57 7.98 17.27
CA GLU A 276 7.38 6.71 17.99
C GLU A 276 7.90 5.52 17.17
N ILE A 277 7.60 5.46 15.88
CA ILE A 277 8.09 4.41 14.98
C ILE A 277 9.62 4.39 14.96
N ARG A 278 10.27 5.54 14.86
CA ARG A 278 11.73 5.65 14.81
C ARG A 278 12.45 5.33 16.12
N LYS A 279 11.75 5.27 17.25
CA LYS A 279 12.32 4.72 18.49
C LYS A 279 12.61 3.22 18.36
N VAL A 280 11.82 2.49 17.56
CA VAL A 280 11.95 1.05 17.34
C VAL A 280 12.76 0.78 16.06
N ILE A 281 12.49 1.54 14.99
CA ILE A 281 13.15 1.41 13.69
C ILE A 281 13.74 2.77 13.28
N PRO A 282 14.98 3.08 13.70
CA PRO A 282 15.57 4.42 13.54
C PRO A 282 15.59 4.94 12.09
N ASN A 283 15.75 4.04 11.13
CA ASN A 283 15.85 4.36 9.69
C ASN A 283 14.51 4.22 8.94
N ALA A 284 13.38 4.14 9.65
CA ALA A 284 12.07 4.06 9.03
C ALA A 284 11.84 5.20 8.04
N LYS A 285 11.44 4.83 6.81
CA LYS A 285 11.16 5.76 5.71
C LYS A 285 9.66 5.86 5.50
N LEU A 286 9.16 7.08 5.36
CA LEU A 286 7.75 7.37 5.10
C LEU A 286 7.56 7.83 3.65
N THR A 287 6.59 7.23 2.99
CA THR A 287 5.92 7.75 1.79
C THR A 287 4.62 8.42 2.22
N TYR A 288 4.29 9.55 1.65
CA TYR A 288 3.06 10.27 1.99
C TYR A 288 2.26 10.67 0.75
N ASN A 289 0.94 10.47 0.82
CA ASN A 289 0.03 10.88 -0.23
C ASN A 289 -0.32 12.37 -0.11
N ASN A 290 0.21 13.18 -1.04
CA ASN A 290 -0.22 14.56 -1.20
C ASN A 290 -1.48 14.61 -2.08
N SER A 291 -2.57 14.01 -1.59
CA SER A 291 -3.80 13.87 -2.36
C SER A 291 -4.35 15.20 -2.87
N PRO A 292 -4.76 15.29 -4.14
CA PRO A 292 -5.46 16.46 -4.65
C PRO A 292 -6.85 16.65 -4.02
N SER A 293 -7.42 15.62 -3.36
CA SER A 293 -8.69 15.69 -2.66
C SER A 293 -8.61 16.39 -1.31
N PHE A 294 -7.41 16.61 -0.76
CA PHE A 294 -7.25 17.44 0.42
C PHE A 294 -7.62 18.89 0.11
N ASN A 295 -8.36 19.53 0.99
CA ASN A 295 -8.57 20.97 0.91
C ASN A 295 -7.32 21.72 1.36
N TRP A 296 -6.33 21.80 0.47
CA TRP A 296 -5.03 22.43 0.74
C TRP A 296 -5.16 23.88 1.18
N THR A 297 -6.10 24.62 0.59
CA THR A 297 -6.35 26.01 0.95
C THR A 297 -6.82 26.15 2.39
N LEU A 298 -7.71 25.27 2.85
CA LEU A 298 -8.22 25.29 4.22
C LEU A 298 -7.14 24.88 5.24
N ASN A 299 -6.33 23.87 4.89
CA ASN A 299 -5.36 23.27 5.80
C ASN A 299 -4.05 24.07 5.94
N PHE A 300 -3.74 24.97 5.00
CA PHE A 300 -2.52 25.80 5.00
C PHE A 300 -2.75 27.30 5.13
N ARG A 301 -3.96 27.74 5.41
CA ARG A 301 -4.27 29.15 5.69
C ARG A 301 -4.14 29.54 7.17
N GLN A 302 -3.52 28.70 7.98
CA GLN A 302 -3.25 29.02 9.39
C GLN A 302 -1.84 29.52 9.58
#